data_f99ded5256b96c1a985e3bc8e45a4bed
#
_entry.id   f99ded5256b96c1a985e3bc8e45a4bed
#
_cell.length_a   1.000
_cell.length_b   1.000
_cell.length_c   1.000
_cell.angle_alpha   90.00
_cell.angle_beta   90.00
_cell.angle_gamma   90.00
#
_symmetry.space_group_name_H-M   'P 1'
#
loop_
_entity.id
_entity.type
_entity.pdbx_description
1 polymer ?
#
loop_
_entity_poly.entity_id
_entity_poly.type
_entity_poly.pdbx_seq_one_letter_code
_entity_poly.pdbx_strand_id
1 'polypeptide(L)'
;MEFTRAQLKNIRVAMQNSLTALGYEANATIDSGLTFTVGNCSFRSDTATFKVVVTLPNAVSPEVTALMDEIEREKMLGVIFSTSDSIHSQYQLVGYNNRARKRPYIFINKKTKVKYVCDYKSAKRMFAKDELEYSRTSSTPREVA
;
A
#
# COMPACT_ATOMS: atom_id res chain seq x y z
N MET A 1 21.12 -33.75 -9.34
CA MET A 1 21.23 -32.80 -8.23
C MET A 1 19.97 -31.97 -8.21
N GLU A 2 19.25 -31.93 -7.14
CA GLU A 2 18.00 -31.21 -7.04
C GLU A 2 18.11 -30.04 -6.07
N PHE A 3 17.42 -28.95 -6.34
CA PHE A 3 17.38 -27.81 -5.44
C PHE A 3 16.59 -28.12 -4.16
N THR A 4 17.18 -27.87 -3.02
CA THR A 4 16.47 -27.91 -1.73
C THR A 4 15.91 -26.55 -1.36
N ARG A 5 14.84 -26.53 -0.56
CA ARG A 5 14.24 -25.27 -0.08
C ARG A 5 15.24 -24.37 0.67
N ALA A 6 16.15 -24.99 1.42
CA ALA A 6 17.20 -24.27 2.14
C ALA A 6 18.19 -23.59 1.19
N GLN A 7 18.62 -24.30 0.14
CA GLN A 7 19.49 -23.72 -0.90
C GLN A 7 18.81 -22.55 -1.62
N LEU A 8 17.53 -22.69 -2.01
CA LEU A 8 16.77 -21.62 -2.66
C LEU A 8 16.61 -20.39 -1.77
N LYS A 9 16.40 -20.60 -0.47
CA LYS A 9 16.35 -19.49 0.50
C LYS A 9 17.68 -18.73 0.57
N ASN A 10 18.79 -19.46 0.62
CA ASN A 10 20.12 -18.86 0.66
C ASN A 10 20.45 -18.10 -0.64
N ILE A 11 20.12 -18.66 -1.79
CA ILE A 11 20.27 -18.02 -3.10
C ILE A 11 19.46 -16.73 -3.14
N ARG A 12 18.21 -16.77 -2.70
CA ARG A 12 17.35 -15.58 -2.65
C ARG A 12 17.96 -14.46 -1.81
N VAL A 13 18.48 -14.77 -0.62
CA VAL A 13 19.11 -13.78 0.26
C VAL A 13 20.38 -13.22 -0.38
N ALA A 14 21.21 -14.06 -0.98
CA ALA A 14 22.42 -13.62 -1.69
C ALA A 14 22.09 -12.71 -2.87
N MET A 15 21.08 -13.07 -3.67
CA MET A 15 20.60 -12.23 -4.78
C MET A 15 20.05 -10.89 -4.28
N GLN A 16 19.26 -10.89 -3.20
CA GLN A 16 18.71 -9.66 -2.63
C GLN A 16 19.82 -8.71 -2.17
N ASN A 17 20.82 -9.24 -1.48
CA ASN A 17 21.97 -8.45 -1.01
C ASN A 17 22.77 -7.88 -2.16
N SER A 18 23.04 -8.67 -3.21
CA SER A 18 23.77 -8.22 -4.40
C SER A 18 23.01 -7.16 -5.18
N LEU A 19 21.72 -7.34 -5.37
CA LEU A 19 20.86 -6.38 -6.07
C LEU A 19 20.68 -5.08 -5.28
N THR A 20 20.63 -5.16 -3.96
CA THR A 20 20.58 -3.99 -3.09
C THR A 20 21.88 -3.16 -3.21
N ALA A 21 23.02 -3.81 -3.24
CA ALA A 21 24.32 -3.17 -3.44
C ALA A 21 24.39 -2.50 -4.83
N LEU A 22 23.98 -3.21 -5.91
CA LEU A 22 23.90 -2.66 -7.27
C LEU A 22 22.92 -1.49 -7.37
N GLY A 23 21.80 -1.55 -6.69
CA GLY A 23 20.83 -0.46 -6.62
C GLY A 23 21.42 0.80 -5.97
N TYR A 24 22.25 0.63 -4.97
CA TYR A 24 22.98 1.73 -4.35
C TYR A 24 24.01 2.35 -5.30
N GLU A 25 24.75 1.52 -6.02
CA GLU A 25 25.70 1.98 -7.05
C GLU A 25 24.97 2.63 -8.23
N ALA A 26 23.84 2.07 -8.66
CA ALA A 26 23.01 2.67 -9.71
C ALA A 26 22.45 4.03 -9.31
N ASN A 27 22.13 4.24 -8.05
CA ASN A 27 21.69 5.53 -7.53
C ASN A 27 22.78 6.61 -7.66
N ALA A 28 24.03 6.25 -7.45
CA ALA A 28 25.16 7.15 -7.64
C ALA A 28 25.36 7.53 -9.12
N THR A 29 24.92 6.68 -10.04
CA THR A 29 25.12 6.87 -11.50
C THR A 29 23.89 7.47 -12.18
N ILE A 30 22.67 7.15 -11.71
CA ILE A 30 21.40 7.47 -12.39
C ILE A 30 20.55 8.45 -11.57
N ASP A 31 20.90 8.72 -10.34
CA ASP A 31 20.16 9.60 -9.40
C ASP A 31 18.70 9.16 -9.18
N SER A 32 18.45 7.85 -9.15
CA SER A 32 17.08 7.30 -9.26
C SER A 32 16.53 6.59 -8.04
N GLY A 33 17.30 6.30 -6.99
CA GLY A 33 16.78 5.65 -5.78
C GLY A 33 16.04 4.33 -6.02
N LEU A 34 16.48 3.53 -6.99
CA LEU A 34 15.83 2.26 -7.35
C LEU A 34 15.83 1.26 -6.19
N THR A 35 14.69 0.60 -5.97
CA THR A 35 14.57 -0.50 -5.02
C THR A 35 14.42 -1.82 -5.76
N PHE A 36 15.26 -2.79 -5.42
CA PHE A 36 15.22 -4.15 -5.97
C PHE A 36 14.67 -5.12 -4.93
N THR A 37 13.69 -5.92 -5.33
CA THR A 37 13.09 -6.93 -4.47
C THR A 37 13.08 -8.27 -5.17
N VAL A 38 13.70 -9.29 -4.55
CA VAL A 38 13.64 -10.68 -5.02
C VAL A 38 12.40 -11.34 -4.42
N GLY A 39 11.45 -11.66 -5.26
CA GLY A 39 10.18 -12.25 -4.90
C GLY A 39 10.20 -13.77 -4.83
N ASN A 40 9.06 -14.36 -5.13
CA ASN A 40 8.87 -15.80 -5.07
C ASN A 40 9.72 -16.53 -6.11
N CYS A 41 10.11 -17.74 -5.76
CA CYS A 41 10.83 -18.67 -6.62
C CYS A 41 9.89 -19.80 -7.06
N SER A 42 9.88 -20.09 -8.35
CA SER A 42 9.38 -21.35 -8.90
C SER A 42 10.56 -22.23 -9.30
N PHE A 43 10.52 -23.51 -8.99
CA PHE A 43 11.62 -24.39 -9.28
C PHE A 43 11.18 -25.78 -9.76
N ARG A 44 12.02 -26.38 -10.56
CA ARG A 44 12.00 -27.79 -10.95
C ARG A 44 13.25 -28.45 -10.41
N SER A 45 13.48 -29.72 -10.73
CA SER A 45 14.63 -30.48 -10.20
C SER A 45 15.98 -29.77 -10.42
N ASP A 46 16.17 -29.17 -11.57
CA ASP A 46 17.45 -28.62 -12.04
C ASP A 46 17.43 -27.10 -12.32
N THR A 47 16.26 -26.48 -12.26
CA THR A 47 16.07 -25.08 -12.65
C THR A 47 15.24 -24.32 -11.62
N ALA A 48 15.71 -23.16 -11.22
CA ALA A 48 14.99 -22.25 -10.34
C ALA A 48 14.83 -20.88 -11.00
N THR A 49 13.61 -20.35 -10.96
CA THR A 49 13.29 -19.03 -11.52
C THR A 49 12.85 -18.08 -10.41
N PHE A 50 13.55 -16.96 -10.26
CA PHE A 50 13.24 -15.91 -9.29
C PHE A 50 12.62 -14.71 -9.98
N LYS A 51 11.55 -14.17 -9.40
CA LYS A 51 10.97 -12.91 -9.85
C LYS A 51 11.69 -11.75 -9.17
N VAL A 52 12.26 -10.86 -9.96
CA VAL A 52 12.87 -9.61 -9.47
C VAL A 52 11.96 -8.45 -9.85
N VAL A 53 11.63 -7.61 -8.88
CA VAL A 53 10.86 -6.39 -9.06
C VAL A 53 11.75 -5.19 -8.82
N VAL A 54 11.78 -4.28 -9.77
CA VAL A 54 12.48 -2.99 -9.67
C VAL A 54 11.45 -1.88 -9.50
N THR A 55 11.59 -1.09 -8.45
CA THR A 55 10.61 -0.04 -8.12
C THR A 55 11.31 1.32 -8.11
N LEU A 56 10.67 2.29 -8.75
CA LEU A 56 11.12 3.69 -8.73
C LEU A 56 10.90 4.33 -7.35
N PRO A 57 11.70 5.31 -6.93
CA PRO A 57 11.62 5.90 -5.58
C PRO A 57 10.27 6.55 -5.27
N ASN A 58 9.60 7.08 -6.28
CA ASN A 58 8.30 7.74 -6.14
C ASN A 58 7.13 6.89 -6.67
N ALA A 59 7.34 5.59 -6.84
CA ALA A 59 6.28 4.70 -7.31
C ALA A 59 5.17 4.59 -6.26
N VAL A 60 3.97 4.97 -6.67
CA VAL A 60 2.76 4.79 -5.86
C VAL A 60 2.36 3.33 -5.94
N SER A 61 2.06 2.70 -4.79
CA SER A 61 1.64 1.31 -4.79
C SER A 61 0.30 1.14 -5.52
N PRO A 62 0.06 -0.01 -6.19
CA PRO A 62 -1.23 -0.28 -6.84
C PRO A 62 -2.43 -0.16 -5.90
N GLU A 63 -2.24 -0.48 -4.64
CA GLU A 63 -3.28 -0.36 -3.60
C GLU A 63 -3.66 1.09 -3.31
N VAL A 64 -2.70 2.00 -3.30
CA VAL A 64 -2.95 3.44 -3.12
C VAL A 64 -3.65 4.02 -4.34
N THR A 65 -3.21 3.67 -5.54
CA THR A 65 -3.87 4.11 -6.79
C THR A 65 -5.32 3.62 -6.83
N ALA A 66 -5.57 2.35 -6.52
CA ALA A 66 -6.91 1.79 -6.47
C ALA A 66 -7.79 2.48 -5.41
N LEU A 67 -7.21 2.88 -4.27
CA LEU A 67 -7.91 3.65 -3.25
C LEU A 67 -8.34 5.03 -3.76
N MET A 68 -7.47 5.73 -4.47
CA MET A 68 -7.79 7.04 -5.04
C MET A 68 -8.94 6.96 -6.04
N ASP A 69 -8.91 5.97 -6.93
CA ASP A 69 -9.98 5.70 -7.89
C ASP A 69 -11.31 5.36 -7.17
N GLU A 70 -11.27 4.57 -6.12
CA GLU A 70 -12.43 4.22 -5.31
C GLU A 70 -13.02 5.44 -4.59
N ILE A 71 -12.19 6.29 -4.02
CA ILE A 71 -12.61 7.54 -3.36
C ILE A 71 -13.32 8.47 -4.36
N GLU A 72 -12.78 8.64 -5.56
CA GLU A 72 -13.41 9.45 -6.61
C GLU A 72 -14.75 8.86 -7.05
N ARG A 73 -14.83 7.54 -7.19
CA ARG A 73 -16.08 6.85 -7.53
C ARG A 73 -17.16 7.06 -6.46
N GLU A 74 -16.80 6.88 -5.20
CA GLU A 74 -17.72 7.07 -4.07
C GLU A 74 -18.14 8.53 -3.91
N LYS A 75 -17.28 9.46 -4.20
CA LYS A 75 -17.58 10.89 -4.22
C LYS A 75 -18.68 11.22 -5.24
N MET A 76 -18.65 10.58 -6.41
CA MET A 76 -19.74 10.72 -7.41
C MET A 76 -21.08 10.19 -6.90
N LEU A 77 -21.06 9.24 -5.96
CA LEU A 77 -22.26 8.69 -5.31
C LEU A 77 -22.67 9.46 -4.05
N GLY A 78 -22.01 10.56 -3.74
CA GLY A 78 -22.31 11.39 -2.58
C GLY A 78 -21.64 10.94 -1.28
N VAL A 79 -20.68 10.03 -1.35
CA VAL A 79 -19.93 9.54 -0.16
C VAL A 79 -18.50 10.06 -0.19
N ILE A 80 -18.14 10.84 0.83
CA ILE A 80 -16.81 11.43 0.94
C ILE A 80 -16.00 10.64 1.97
N PHE A 81 -14.93 9.96 1.53
CA PHE A 81 -13.97 9.30 2.39
C PHE A 81 -12.84 10.24 2.81
N SER A 82 -12.53 10.25 4.10
CA SER A 82 -11.34 10.92 4.63
C SER A 82 -10.19 9.93 4.73
N THR A 83 -9.07 10.23 4.07
CA THR A 83 -7.85 9.41 4.16
C THR A 83 -6.99 9.74 5.37
N SER A 84 -7.13 10.95 5.92
CA SER A 84 -6.29 11.43 7.01
C SER A 84 -6.85 11.18 8.40
N ASP A 85 -8.18 11.16 8.53
CA ASP A 85 -8.85 11.05 9.83
C ASP A 85 -9.97 10.01 9.79
N SER A 86 -9.98 9.14 10.78
CA SER A 86 -11.13 8.31 11.12
C SER A 86 -11.93 8.96 12.25
N ILE A 87 -13.13 8.45 12.51
CA ILE A 87 -13.92 8.80 13.72
C ILE A 87 -13.08 8.62 14.99
N HIS A 88 -12.20 7.62 14.96
CA HIS A 88 -11.15 7.45 15.95
C HIS A 88 -9.83 7.86 15.30
N SER A 89 -9.27 9.01 15.66
CA SER A 89 -8.05 9.59 15.09
C SER A 89 -6.80 8.68 15.05
N GLN A 90 -6.95 7.42 15.45
CA GLN A 90 -5.90 6.40 15.49
C GLN A 90 -5.70 5.65 14.16
N TYR A 91 -6.65 5.71 13.24
CA TYR A 91 -6.63 4.93 12.00
C TYR A 91 -6.58 5.82 10.77
N GLN A 92 -5.94 5.32 9.74
CA GLN A 92 -5.82 5.98 8.44
C GLN A 92 -6.12 4.98 7.31
N LEU A 93 -6.95 5.39 6.37
CA LEU A 93 -7.22 4.60 5.16
C LEU A 93 -6.03 4.74 4.20
N VAL A 94 -5.40 3.63 3.86
CA VAL A 94 -4.13 3.61 3.12
C VAL A 94 -4.15 2.85 1.81
N GLY A 95 -5.18 2.04 1.55
CA GLY A 95 -5.23 1.25 0.34
C GLY A 95 -6.58 0.60 0.05
N TYR A 96 -6.69 0.09 -1.17
CA TYR A 96 -7.83 -0.66 -1.66
C TYR A 96 -7.36 -1.83 -2.51
N ASN A 97 -7.86 -3.03 -2.24
CA ASN A 97 -7.51 -4.23 -2.98
C ASN A 97 -8.67 -4.68 -3.87
N ASN A 98 -8.56 -4.42 -5.17
CA ASN A 98 -9.56 -4.77 -6.17
C ASN A 98 -9.88 -6.28 -6.27
N ARG A 99 -8.99 -7.13 -5.79
CA ARG A 99 -9.15 -8.60 -5.81
C ARG A 99 -9.89 -9.13 -4.59
N ALA A 100 -9.93 -8.37 -3.51
CA ALA A 100 -10.57 -8.77 -2.27
C ALA A 100 -12.05 -8.37 -2.26
N ARG A 101 -12.94 -9.29 -2.61
CA ARG A 101 -14.39 -9.02 -2.74
C ARG A 101 -15.07 -8.65 -1.42
N LYS A 102 -14.65 -9.28 -0.31
CA LYS A 102 -15.33 -9.12 0.99
C LYS A 102 -14.77 -7.96 1.80
N ARG A 103 -13.46 -7.75 1.79
CA ARG A 103 -12.76 -6.76 2.62
C ARG A 103 -11.70 -6.02 1.80
N PRO A 104 -12.09 -5.18 0.85
CA PRO A 104 -11.15 -4.52 -0.05
C PRO A 104 -10.42 -3.33 0.57
N TYR A 105 -10.96 -2.70 1.60
CA TYR A 105 -10.37 -1.51 2.21
C TYR A 105 -9.26 -1.87 3.17
N ILE A 106 -8.12 -1.19 3.04
CA ILE A 106 -6.93 -1.37 3.87
C ILE A 106 -6.71 -0.12 4.68
N PHE A 107 -6.62 -0.26 5.98
CA PHE A 107 -6.31 0.84 6.88
C PHE A 107 -5.19 0.47 7.85
N ILE A 108 -4.54 1.47 8.41
CA ILE A 108 -3.41 1.32 9.31
C ILE A 108 -3.70 2.01 10.64
N ASN A 109 -3.23 1.43 11.73
CA ASN A 109 -3.16 2.15 12.99
C ASN A 109 -1.93 3.08 12.94
N LYS A 110 -2.15 4.38 13.09
CA LYS A 110 -1.09 5.40 13.00
C LYS A 110 0.01 5.21 14.03
N LYS A 111 -0.33 4.69 15.20
CA LYS A 111 0.59 4.51 16.32
C LYS A 111 1.38 3.21 16.22
N THR A 112 0.70 2.09 16.01
CA THR A 112 1.32 0.76 15.97
C THR A 112 1.83 0.36 14.59
N LYS A 113 1.40 1.06 13.53
CA LYS A 113 1.71 0.76 12.12
C LYS A 113 1.18 -0.60 11.64
N VAL A 114 0.28 -1.22 12.38
CA VAL A 114 -0.36 -2.48 12.00
C VAL A 114 -1.43 -2.22 10.95
N LYS A 115 -1.41 -3.02 9.87
CA LYS A 115 -2.41 -2.98 8.79
C LYS A 115 -3.60 -3.86 9.12
N TYR A 116 -4.79 -3.36 8.79
CA TYR A 116 -6.06 -4.06 8.91
C TYR A 116 -6.83 -3.98 7.60
N VAL A 117 -7.77 -4.90 7.42
CA VAL A 117 -8.69 -4.88 6.28
C VAL A 117 -10.14 -4.85 6.76
N CYS A 118 -10.99 -4.17 6.02
CA CYS A 118 -12.41 -4.11 6.31
C CYS A 118 -13.29 -4.10 5.06
N ASP A 119 -14.57 -4.35 5.26
CA ASP A 119 -15.60 -4.25 4.24
C ASP A 119 -16.02 -2.78 3.99
N TYR A 120 -16.82 -2.58 2.95
CA TYR A 120 -17.34 -1.26 2.59
C TYR A 120 -18.13 -0.60 3.74
N LYS A 121 -19.00 -1.37 4.39
CA LYS A 121 -19.85 -0.86 5.47
C LYS A 121 -19.02 -0.34 6.66
N SER A 122 -17.99 -1.09 7.03
CA SER A 122 -17.07 -0.69 8.10
C SER A 122 -16.20 0.51 7.68
N ALA A 123 -15.69 0.52 6.45
CA ALA A 123 -14.93 1.64 5.91
C ALA A 123 -15.76 2.92 5.86
N LYS A 124 -17.00 2.83 5.39
CA LYS A 124 -17.93 3.95 5.36
C LYS A 124 -18.19 4.50 6.77
N ARG A 125 -18.45 3.63 7.74
CA ARG A 125 -18.66 4.05 9.12
C ARG A 125 -17.44 4.73 9.75
N MET A 126 -16.24 4.26 9.43
CA MET A 126 -15.00 4.77 10.04
C MET A 126 -14.44 6.00 9.35
N PHE A 127 -14.53 6.10 8.04
CA PHE A 127 -13.80 7.07 7.23
C PHE A 127 -14.69 8.00 6.39
N ALA A 128 -15.96 7.66 6.16
CA ALA A 128 -16.85 8.54 5.43
C ALA A 128 -17.30 9.72 6.31
N LYS A 129 -17.29 10.91 5.71
CA LYS A 129 -17.90 12.11 6.29
C LYS A 129 -19.19 12.41 5.52
N ASP A 130 -20.25 12.73 6.23
CA ASP A 130 -21.46 13.24 5.58
C ASP A 130 -21.15 14.60 4.93
N GLU A 131 -21.70 14.81 3.74
CA GLU A 131 -21.49 16.04 2.97
C GLU A 131 -21.83 17.31 3.78
N LEU A 132 -22.81 17.20 4.67
CA LEU A 132 -23.18 18.23 5.62
C LEU A 132 -22.12 18.52 6.68
N GLU A 133 -21.40 17.51 7.14
CA GLU A 133 -20.30 17.68 8.12
C GLU A 133 -19.05 18.24 7.45
N TYR A 134 -18.78 17.83 6.20
CA TYR A 134 -17.68 18.39 5.44
C TYR A 134 -17.88 19.87 5.15
N SER A 135 -19.09 20.29 4.80
CA SER A 135 -19.45 21.69 4.60
C SER A 135 -19.37 22.52 5.88
N ARG A 136 -19.61 21.91 7.04
CA ARG A 136 -19.46 22.55 8.35
C ARG A 136 -18.02 22.70 8.81
N THR A 137 -17.15 21.74 8.47
CA THR A 137 -15.72 21.79 8.83
C THR A 137 -14.91 22.64 7.85
N SER A 138 -15.36 22.81 6.63
CA SER A 138 -14.73 23.70 5.65
C SER A 138 -15.23 25.14 5.70
N SER A 139 -16.38 25.42 6.34
CA SER A 139 -16.77 26.77 6.67
C SER A 139 -15.97 27.22 7.88
N THR A 140 -15.25 28.32 7.73
CA THR A 140 -14.52 29.11 8.72
C THR A 140 -15.12 28.96 10.12
N PRO A 141 -14.31 28.83 11.19
CA PRO A 141 -14.84 28.79 12.52
C PRO A 141 -15.72 30.02 12.72
N ARG A 142 -16.98 29.79 12.92
CA ARG A 142 -17.86 30.84 13.39
C ARG A 142 -17.28 31.26 14.74
N GLU A 143 -16.79 32.48 14.80
CA GLU A 143 -16.61 33.12 16.05
C GLU A 143 -17.92 32.98 16.82
N VAL A 144 -17.86 32.17 17.84
CA VAL A 144 -18.91 32.18 18.85
C VAL A 144 -18.63 33.43 19.66
N ALA A 145 -19.33 34.45 19.30
CA ALA A 145 -19.38 35.63 20.16
C ALA A 145 -20.05 35.27 21.48
#